data_abeb28cb550b9e60e82055958e54259a
#
_entry.id   abeb28cb550b9e60e82055958e54259a
#
_cell.length_a   1.000
_cell.length_b   1.000
_cell.length_c   1.000
_cell.angle_alpha   90.00
_cell.angle_beta   90.00
_cell.angle_gamma   90.00
#
_symmetry.space_group_name_H-M   'P 1'
#
loop_
_entity.id
_entity.type
_entity.pdbx_description
1 polymer ?
#
loop_
_entity_poly.entity_id
_entity_poly.type
_entity_poly.pdbx_seq_one_letter_code
_entity_poly.pdbx_strand_id
1 'polypeptide(L)'
;FAELREDMEGAYYGFYFVEIASYYCREANDEREMLKLLYQTMRALINEKIPNRLIRYIYELKAICINGEAPQVFQCVVCGDKERPGKFSTLKGGKVCTHCIRDVYDGLELDPSTWYTLQYIESAKVEHLYNFTVSDQVLRELAMVMGRYMDVYVDHQFKSLEILKLMT
;
A
#
# COMPACT_ATOMS: atom_id res chain seq x y z
N PHE A 1 -3.55 -18.69 24.26
CA PHE A 1 -2.54 -17.64 24.06
C PHE A 1 -2.45 -17.18 22.60
N ALA A 2 -2.60 -18.08 21.63
CA ALA A 2 -2.63 -17.71 20.22
C ALA A 2 -3.78 -16.75 19.91
N GLU A 3 -4.96 -17.00 20.45
CA GLU A 3 -6.14 -16.16 20.27
C GLU A 3 -5.96 -14.75 20.82
N LEU A 4 -5.36 -14.63 22.00
CA LEU A 4 -5.05 -13.32 22.60
C LEU A 4 -4.03 -12.55 21.75
N ARG A 5 -3.07 -13.26 21.17
CA ARG A 5 -2.07 -12.66 20.31
C ARG A 5 -2.68 -12.13 19.02
N GLU A 6 -3.60 -12.89 18.42
CA GLU A 6 -4.33 -12.48 17.22
C GLU A 6 -5.19 -11.25 17.49
N ASP A 7 -5.89 -11.22 18.64
CA ASP A 7 -6.70 -10.08 19.04
C ASP A 7 -5.86 -8.83 19.26
N MET A 8 -4.68 -8.97 19.89
CA MET A 8 -3.75 -7.86 20.08
C MET A 8 -3.19 -7.38 18.76
N GLU A 9 -2.83 -8.29 17.86
CA GLU A 9 -2.32 -7.95 16.54
C GLU A 9 -3.36 -7.17 15.76
N GLY A 10 -4.62 -7.64 15.73
CA GLY A 10 -5.72 -6.92 15.09
C GLY A 10 -5.92 -5.52 15.65
N ALA A 11 -5.82 -5.36 16.97
CA ALA A 11 -5.95 -4.06 17.60
C ALA A 11 -4.83 -3.10 17.18
N TYR A 12 -3.59 -3.58 17.07
CA TYR A 12 -2.47 -2.74 16.62
C TYR A 12 -2.56 -2.38 15.15
N TYR A 13 -3.09 -3.26 14.30
CA TYR A 13 -3.42 -2.87 12.93
C TYR A 13 -4.43 -1.71 12.92
N GLY A 14 -5.48 -1.80 13.74
CA GLY A 14 -6.47 -0.73 13.87
C GLY A 14 -5.85 0.58 14.33
N PHE A 15 -4.97 0.55 15.33
CA PHE A 15 -4.25 1.72 15.82
C PHE A 15 -3.38 2.33 14.72
N TYR A 16 -2.68 1.51 13.96
CA TYR A 16 -1.86 1.96 12.84
C TYR A 16 -2.71 2.67 11.78
N PHE A 17 -3.85 2.12 11.43
CA PHE A 17 -4.74 2.73 10.44
C PHE A 17 -5.24 4.09 10.92
N VAL A 18 -5.57 4.22 12.19
CA VAL A 18 -5.97 5.50 12.77
C VAL A 18 -4.81 6.50 12.78
N GLU A 19 -3.60 6.06 13.08
CA GLU A 19 -2.42 6.94 13.04
C GLU A 19 -2.17 7.50 11.64
N ILE A 20 -2.28 6.67 10.60
CA ILE A 20 -2.15 7.13 9.21
C ILE A 20 -3.24 8.14 8.87
N ALA A 21 -4.49 7.86 9.24
CA ALA A 21 -5.59 8.77 8.99
C ALA A 21 -5.36 10.12 9.69
N SER A 22 -4.92 10.10 10.93
CA SER A 22 -4.60 11.32 11.69
C SER A 22 -3.47 12.12 11.04
N TYR A 23 -2.44 11.42 10.56
CA TYR A 23 -1.32 12.06 9.88
C TYR A 23 -1.78 12.84 8.64
N TYR A 24 -2.59 12.20 7.79
CA TYR A 24 -3.05 12.82 6.55
C TYR A 24 -4.14 13.88 6.77
N CYS A 25 -5.00 13.70 7.75
CA CYS A 25 -6.06 14.68 8.04
C CYS A 25 -5.53 16.02 8.56
N ARG A 26 -4.32 16.07 9.11
CA ARG A 26 -3.68 17.31 9.56
C ARG A 26 -3.28 18.23 8.41
N GLU A 27 -2.98 17.67 7.26
CA GLU A 27 -2.55 18.43 6.08
C GLU A 27 -3.72 19.05 5.33
N ALA A 28 -4.93 18.88 5.80
CA ALA A 28 -6.11 19.71 5.50
C ALA A 28 -6.68 19.65 4.09
N ASN A 29 -6.82 18.48 3.46
CA ASN A 29 -7.50 18.51 2.19
C ASN A 29 -8.78 17.69 2.18
N ASP A 30 -8.91 16.56 1.65
CA ASP A 30 -10.19 15.88 1.63
C ASP A 30 -10.32 14.83 2.72
N GLU A 31 -10.65 15.24 3.94
CA GLU A 31 -10.87 14.35 5.07
C GLU A 31 -11.95 13.29 4.78
N ARG A 32 -12.90 13.59 3.91
CA ARG A 32 -14.03 12.71 3.61
C ARG A 32 -13.58 11.39 3.00
N GLU A 33 -12.71 11.43 1.99
CA GLU A 33 -12.23 10.20 1.36
C GLU A 33 -11.36 9.37 2.31
N MET A 34 -10.55 10.02 3.14
CA MET A 34 -9.76 9.32 4.15
C MET A 34 -10.64 8.66 5.20
N LEU A 35 -11.72 9.30 5.62
CA LEU A 35 -12.65 8.73 6.59
C LEU A 35 -13.41 7.54 5.99
N LYS A 36 -13.82 7.62 4.73
CA LYS A 36 -14.43 6.49 4.02
C LYS A 36 -13.45 5.32 3.95
N LEU A 37 -12.20 5.60 3.61
CA LEU A 37 -11.17 4.57 3.53
C LEU A 37 -10.97 3.91 4.90
N LEU A 38 -10.82 4.70 5.95
CA LEU A 38 -10.66 4.16 7.31
C LEU A 38 -11.84 3.27 7.69
N TYR A 39 -13.06 3.71 7.41
CA TYR A 39 -14.27 2.94 7.71
C TYR A 39 -14.29 1.59 7.00
N GLN A 40 -14.02 1.58 5.70
CA GLN A 40 -14.00 0.32 4.92
C GLN A 40 -12.87 -0.60 5.39
N THR A 41 -11.73 -0.02 5.73
CA THR A 41 -10.56 -0.77 6.21
C THR A 41 -10.84 -1.43 7.55
N MET A 42 -11.47 -0.71 8.47
CA MET A 42 -11.85 -1.27 9.78
C MET A 42 -12.88 -2.38 9.62
N ARG A 43 -13.82 -2.23 8.71
CA ARG A 43 -14.78 -3.31 8.41
C ARG A 43 -14.09 -4.56 7.87
N ALA A 44 -13.13 -4.38 6.97
CA ALA A 44 -12.35 -5.50 6.43
C ALA A 44 -11.55 -6.20 7.53
N LEU A 45 -10.96 -5.44 8.43
CA LEU A 45 -10.20 -5.96 9.57
C LEU A 45 -11.08 -6.81 10.49
N ILE A 46 -12.30 -6.37 10.77
CA ILE A 46 -13.24 -7.08 11.65
C ILE A 46 -13.77 -8.34 10.99
N ASN A 47 -14.01 -8.32 9.68
CA ASN A 47 -14.60 -9.46 8.95
C ASN A 47 -13.66 -10.66 8.81
N GLU A 48 -12.37 -10.48 8.97
CA GLU A 48 -11.35 -11.55 8.96
C GLU A 48 -11.32 -12.41 7.69
N LYS A 49 -11.89 -11.95 6.58
CA LYS A 49 -11.87 -12.66 5.30
C LYS A 49 -10.61 -12.43 4.50
N ILE A 50 -9.91 -11.35 4.78
CA ILE A 50 -8.69 -10.93 4.09
C ILE A 50 -7.56 -10.90 5.12
N PRO A 51 -6.38 -11.45 4.79
CA PRO A 51 -5.24 -11.38 5.72
C PRO A 51 -4.93 -9.94 6.13
N ASN A 52 -4.64 -9.73 7.40
CA ASN A 52 -4.37 -8.39 7.94
C ASN A 52 -3.23 -7.68 7.20
N ARG A 53 -2.20 -8.41 6.79
CA ARG A 53 -1.09 -7.84 6.02
C ARG A 53 -1.55 -7.27 4.69
N LEU A 54 -2.43 -7.98 3.99
CA LEU A 54 -2.97 -7.48 2.73
C LEU A 54 -3.81 -6.23 2.94
N ILE A 55 -4.65 -6.22 3.97
CA ILE A 55 -5.43 -5.03 4.35
C ILE A 55 -4.51 -3.84 4.57
N ARG A 56 -3.39 -4.06 5.28
CA ARG A 56 -2.39 -3.02 5.54
C ARG A 56 -1.86 -2.41 4.25
N TYR A 57 -1.41 -3.25 3.30
CA TYR A 57 -0.81 -2.75 2.07
C TYR A 57 -1.84 -2.04 1.18
N ILE A 58 -3.06 -2.54 1.12
CA ILE A 58 -4.16 -1.88 0.41
C ILE A 58 -4.42 -0.50 1.01
N TYR A 59 -4.51 -0.43 2.33
CA TYR A 59 -4.76 0.83 3.03
C TYR A 59 -3.64 1.85 2.83
N GLU A 60 -2.39 1.42 2.99
CA GLU A 60 -1.23 2.28 2.79
C GLU A 60 -1.21 2.89 1.40
N LEU A 61 -1.37 2.05 0.37
CA LEU A 61 -1.34 2.53 -1.01
C LEU A 61 -2.52 3.45 -1.30
N LYS A 62 -3.72 3.09 -0.87
CA LYS A 62 -4.89 3.93 -1.13
C LYS A 62 -4.83 5.27 -0.40
N ALA A 63 -4.31 5.29 0.83
CA ALA A 63 -4.10 6.53 1.58
C ALA A 63 -3.14 7.47 0.85
N ILE A 64 -2.05 6.92 0.34
CA ILE A 64 -1.08 7.67 -0.47
C ILE A 64 -1.75 8.23 -1.74
N CYS A 65 -2.59 7.42 -2.41
CA CYS A 65 -3.33 7.84 -3.60
C CYS A 65 -4.27 9.01 -3.32
N ILE A 66 -5.04 8.91 -2.24
CA ILE A 66 -6.00 9.97 -1.86
C ILE A 66 -5.26 11.28 -1.60
N ASN A 67 -4.03 11.21 -1.11
CA ASN A 67 -3.23 12.39 -0.79
C ASN A 67 -2.29 12.81 -1.92
N GLY A 68 -2.46 12.28 -3.12
CA GLY A 68 -1.79 12.76 -4.32
C GLY A 68 -0.35 12.32 -4.51
N GLU A 69 0.11 11.32 -3.76
CA GLU A 69 1.50 10.86 -3.79
C GLU A 69 1.66 9.43 -4.32
N ALA A 70 0.67 8.93 -5.05
CA ALA A 70 0.66 7.56 -5.57
C ALA A 70 1.82 7.30 -6.53
N PRO A 71 2.42 6.09 -6.49
CA PRO A 71 3.38 5.71 -7.53
C PRO A 71 2.68 5.59 -8.89
N GLN A 72 3.41 5.88 -9.96
CA GLN A 72 2.91 5.67 -11.31
C GLN A 72 3.07 4.20 -11.67
N VAL A 73 1.95 3.47 -11.77
CA VAL A 73 1.96 2.02 -12.05
C VAL A 73 1.29 1.67 -13.39
N PHE A 74 0.81 2.68 -14.11
CA PHE A 74 0.09 2.48 -15.37
C PHE A 74 0.96 2.70 -16.60
N GLN A 75 2.06 3.41 -16.45
CA GLN A 75 2.96 3.73 -17.53
C GLN A 75 4.36 4.04 -16.99
N CYS A 76 5.35 4.01 -17.89
CA CYS A 76 6.70 4.37 -17.50
C CYS A 76 6.77 5.83 -17.05
N VAL A 77 7.39 6.08 -15.89
CA VAL A 77 7.52 7.44 -15.33
C VAL A 77 8.43 8.32 -16.18
N VAL A 78 9.30 7.71 -17.00
CA VAL A 78 10.26 8.47 -17.81
C VAL A 78 9.72 8.79 -19.20
N CYS A 79 9.24 7.78 -19.95
CA CYS A 79 8.83 7.96 -21.33
C CYS A 79 7.32 7.88 -21.57
N GLY A 80 6.55 7.47 -20.56
CA GLY A 80 5.09 7.36 -20.68
C GLY A 80 4.60 6.12 -21.42
N ASP A 81 5.48 5.20 -21.80
CA ASP A 81 5.07 3.98 -22.50
C ASP A 81 4.24 3.09 -21.58
N LYS A 82 3.13 2.55 -22.11
CA LYS A 82 2.19 1.72 -21.36
C LYS A 82 2.36 0.23 -21.61
N GLU A 83 3.06 -0.15 -22.66
CA GLU A 83 3.07 -1.52 -23.16
C GLU A 83 4.32 -2.30 -22.75
N ARG A 84 5.48 -1.65 -22.65
CA ARG A 84 6.73 -2.33 -22.32
C ARG A 84 6.74 -2.83 -20.90
N PRO A 85 7.31 -4.03 -20.66
CA PRO A 85 7.57 -4.45 -19.29
C PRO A 85 8.57 -3.52 -18.61
N GLY A 86 8.62 -3.57 -17.30
CA GLY A 86 9.51 -2.72 -16.54
C GLY A 86 9.66 -3.19 -15.10
N LYS A 87 10.38 -2.40 -14.33
CA LYS A 87 10.60 -2.64 -12.91
C LYS A 87 10.01 -1.50 -12.09
N PHE A 88 9.72 -1.77 -10.83
CA PHE A 88 9.27 -0.74 -9.91
C PHE A 88 10.47 -0.07 -9.26
N SER A 89 10.57 1.23 -9.42
CA SER A 89 11.61 2.06 -8.78
C SER A 89 10.97 2.98 -7.77
N THR A 90 11.28 2.81 -6.51
CA THR A 90 10.82 3.72 -5.45
C THR A 90 11.35 5.13 -5.68
N LEU A 91 12.64 5.24 -6.01
CA LEU A 91 13.29 6.54 -6.20
C LEU A 91 12.73 7.30 -7.40
N LYS A 92 12.33 6.60 -8.45
CA LYS A 92 11.69 7.22 -9.62
C LYS A 92 10.19 7.41 -9.45
N GLY A 93 9.61 6.83 -8.41
CA GLY A 93 8.19 6.99 -8.11
C GLY A 93 7.26 6.11 -8.91
N GLY A 94 7.71 4.95 -9.37
CA GLY A 94 6.84 4.01 -10.07
C GLY A 94 7.54 3.14 -11.09
N LYS A 95 6.80 2.77 -12.14
CA LYS A 95 7.28 1.88 -13.20
C LYS A 95 8.32 2.56 -14.08
N VAL A 96 9.44 1.88 -14.32
CA VAL A 96 10.42 2.28 -15.31
C VAL A 96 10.56 1.15 -16.33
N CYS A 97 10.27 1.43 -17.60
CA CYS A 97 10.24 0.41 -18.65
C CYS A 97 11.66 -0.05 -19.02
N THR A 98 11.73 -1.16 -19.77
CA THR A 98 13.00 -1.76 -20.19
C THR A 98 13.89 -0.82 -21.01
N HIS A 99 13.33 0.17 -21.69
CA HIS A 99 14.11 1.17 -22.42
C HIS A 99 14.72 2.26 -21.53
N CYS A 100 14.12 2.50 -20.38
CA CYS A 100 14.51 3.60 -19.48
C CYS A 100 15.23 3.12 -18.23
N ILE A 101 15.43 1.81 -18.07
CA ILE A 101 15.93 1.20 -16.83
C ILE A 101 17.44 1.37 -16.60
N ARG A 102 18.18 1.89 -17.54
CA ARG A 102 19.65 1.87 -17.57
C ARG A 102 20.31 2.46 -16.32
N ASP A 103 19.76 3.56 -15.83
CA ASP A 103 20.32 4.28 -14.68
C ASP A 103 19.53 4.06 -13.39
N VAL A 104 18.75 2.98 -13.33
CA VAL A 104 17.90 2.66 -12.17
C VAL A 104 18.54 1.52 -11.39
N TYR A 105 18.86 1.79 -10.13
CA TYR A 105 19.57 0.83 -9.27
C TYR A 105 18.67 0.16 -8.23
N ASP A 106 17.48 0.71 -8.01
CA ASP A 106 16.52 0.19 -7.01
C ASP A 106 15.33 -0.55 -7.64
N GLY A 107 15.47 -1.00 -8.88
CA GLY A 107 14.38 -1.66 -9.59
C GLY A 107 13.98 -3.00 -8.99
N LEU A 108 12.68 -3.14 -8.72
CA LEU A 108 12.09 -4.39 -8.27
C LEU A 108 11.37 -5.06 -9.43
N GLU A 109 11.71 -6.32 -9.66
CA GLU A 109 10.97 -7.16 -10.59
C GLU A 109 9.65 -7.57 -9.94
N LEU A 110 8.53 -7.30 -10.59
CA LEU A 110 7.21 -7.64 -10.07
C LEU A 110 6.48 -8.58 -11.02
N ASP A 111 5.79 -9.54 -10.45
CA ASP A 111 4.89 -10.41 -11.18
C ASP A 111 3.79 -9.57 -11.87
N PRO A 112 3.32 -9.98 -13.06
CA PRO A 112 2.19 -9.26 -13.70
C PRO A 112 0.97 -9.11 -12.81
N SER A 113 0.70 -10.09 -11.94
CA SER A 113 -0.40 -10.02 -10.99
C SER A 113 -0.19 -8.93 -9.94
N THR A 114 1.05 -8.68 -9.56
CA THR A 114 1.37 -7.59 -8.62
C THR A 114 1.15 -6.23 -9.27
N TRP A 115 1.58 -6.05 -10.52
CA TRP A 115 1.28 -4.82 -11.27
C TRP A 115 -0.23 -4.59 -11.37
N TYR A 116 -0.98 -5.62 -11.72
CA TYR A 116 -2.44 -5.53 -11.80
C TYR A 116 -3.04 -5.16 -10.45
N THR A 117 -2.56 -5.75 -9.36
CA THR A 117 -3.05 -5.47 -8.00
C THR A 117 -2.81 -4.01 -7.62
N LEU A 118 -1.61 -3.50 -7.89
CA LEU A 118 -1.30 -2.08 -7.65
C LEU A 118 -2.24 -1.16 -8.43
N GLN A 119 -2.44 -1.47 -9.72
CA GLN A 119 -3.34 -0.70 -10.59
C GLN A 119 -4.78 -0.75 -10.08
N TYR A 120 -5.24 -1.91 -9.64
CA TYR A 120 -6.59 -2.07 -9.12
C TYR A 120 -6.80 -1.22 -7.85
N ILE A 121 -5.85 -1.31 -6.91
CA ILE A 121 -5.95 -0.54 -5.66
C ILE A 121 -6.01 0.96 -5.95
N GLU A 122 -5.16 1.45 -6.84
CA GLU A 122 -5.11 2.88 -7.16
C GLU A 122 -6.37 3.37 -7.86
N SER A 123 -6.95 2.56 -8.75
CA SER A 123 -8.09 2.98 -9.56
C SER A 123 -9.45 2.67 -8.95
N ALA A 124 -9.54 1.70 -8.04
CA ALA A 124 -10.82 1.28 -7.47
C ALA A 124 -11.40 2.33 -6.53
N LYS A 125 -12.72 2.41 -6.50
CA LYS A 125 -13.41 3.18 -5.47
C LYS A 125 -13.16 2.55 -4.10
N VAL A 126 -13.14 3.38 -3.06
CA VAL A 126 -12.90 2.93 -1.69
C VAL A 126 -13.85 1.79 -1.29
N GLU A 127 -15.10 1.85 -1.73
CA GLU A 127 -16.11 0.83 -1.42
C GLU A 127 -15.82 -0.54 -2.04
N HIS A 128 -14.91 -0.62 -3.01
CA HIS A 128 -14.59 -1.85 -3.75
C HIS A 128 -13.17 -2.36 -3.52
N LEU A 129 -12.48 -1.85 -2.51
CA LEU A 129 -11.08 -2.20 -2.25
C LEU A 129 -10.89 -3.58 -1.62
N TYR A 130 -11.79 -4.00 -0.75
CA TYR A 130 -11.60 -5.18 0.11
C TYR A 130 -12.45 -6.36 -0.35
N ASN A 131 -12.31 -6.72 -1.63
CA ASN A 131 -13.10 -7.80 -2.23
C ASN A 131 -12.24 -8.86 -2.93
N PHE A 132 -10.94 -8.93 -2.63
CA PHE A 132 -10.04 -9.88 -3.27
C PHE A 132 -8.96 -10.35 -2.31
N THR A 133 -8.31 -11.44 -2.68
CA THR A 133 -7.10 -11.94 -2.03
C THR A 133 -6.03 -12.15 -3.10
N VAL A 134 -4.79 -12.34 -2.68
CA VAL A 134 -3.66 -12.50 -3.58
C VAL A 134 -2.82 -13.71 -3.20
N SER A 135 -1.96 -14.16 -4.10
CA SER A 135 -1.01 -15.23 -3.82
C SER A 135 0.04 -14.76 -2.81
N ASP A 136 0.75 -15.72 -2.21
CA ASP A 136 1.86 -15.40 -1.29
C ASP A 136 2.95 -14.59 -1.98
N GLN A 137 3.22 -14.87 -3.25
CA GLN A 137 4.20 -14.11 -4.03
C GLN A 137 3.80 -12.65 -4.17
N VAL A 138 2.55 -12.40 -4.56
CA VAL A 138 2.04 -11.01 -4.70
C VAL A 138 2.09 -10.31 -3.35
N LEU A 139 1.72 -10.99 -2.28
CA LEU A 139 1.77 -10.40 -0.94
C LEU A 139 3.19 -9.99 -0.55
N ARG A 140 4.19 -10.84 -0.82
CA ARG A 140 5.58 -10.51 -0.55
C ARG A 140 6.05 -9.32 -1.37
N GLU A 141 5.66 -9.25 -2.64
CA GLU A 141 6.03 -8.14 -3.52
C GLU A 141 5.37 -6.83 -3.08
N LEU A 142 4.10 -6.89 -2.67
CA LEU A 142 3.42 -5.72 -2.09
C LEU A 142 4.14 -5.24 -0.82
N ALA A 143 4.57 -6.18 0.02
CA ALA A 143 5.32 -5.83 1.24
C ALA A 143 6.60 -5.07 0.90
N MET A 144 7.34 -5.51 -0.11
CA MET A 144 8.57 -4.84 -0.55
C MET A 144 8.29 -3.46 -1.13
N VAL A 145 7.32 -3.38 -2.03
CA VAL A 145 6.94 -2.11 -2.66
C VAL A 145 6.50 -1.09 -1.61
N MET A 146 5.56 -1.48 -0.74
CA MET A 146 5.01 -0.56 0.24
C MET A 146 6.01 -0.20 1.33
N GLY A 147 6.82 -1.16 1.77
CA GLY A 147 7.86 -0.89 2.76
C GLY A 147 8.83 0.18 2.30
N ARG A 148 9.34 0.06 1.07
CA ARG A 148 10.27 1.03 0.50
C ARG A 148 9.58 2.37 0.19
N TYR A 149 8.37 2.31 -0.36
CA TYR A 149 7.65 3.52 -0.76
C TYR A 149 7.27 4.37 0.46
N MET A 150 6.76 3.74 1.51
CA MET A 150 6.41 4.44 2.75
C MET A 150 7.64 5.11 3.37
N ASP A 151 8.78 4.42 3.38
CA ASP A 151 10.03 4.99 3.95
C ASP A 151 10.50 6.24 3.22
N VAL A 152 10.28 6.32 1.92
CA VAL A 152 10.75 7.45 1.10
C VAL A 152 9.74 8.60 1.06
N TYR A 153 8.45 8.28 0.90
CA TYR A 153 7.44 9.29 0.61
C TYR A 153 6.58 9.69 1.81
N VAL A 154 6.64 8.94 2.91
CA VAL A 154 5.91 9.29 4.14
C VAL A 154 6.93 9.60 5.23
N ASP A 155 7.15 10.89 5.46
CA ASP A 155 8.14 11.38 6.43
C ASP A 155 7.56 11.35 7.86
N HIS A 156 7.30 10.14 8.35
CA HIS A 156 6.76 9.96 9.69
C HIS A 156 6.96 8.52 10.16
N GLN A 157 7.29 8.34 11.44
CA GLN A 157 7.36 7.03 12.06
C GLN A 157 6.10 6.79 12.89
N PHE A 158 5.39 5.70 12.57
CA PHE A 158 4.16 5.35 13.26
C PHE A 158 4.48 4.36 14.39
N LYS A 159 4.19 4.74 15.62
CA LYS A 159 4.48 3.92 16.81
C LYS A 159 3.78 2.57 16.77
N SER A 160 2.52 2.56 16.33
CA SER A 160 1.76 1.31 16.21
C SER A 160 2.39 0.35 15.21
N LEU A 161 2.97 0.87 14.13
CA LEU A 161 3.66 0.04 13.14
C LEU A 161 4.94 -0.56 13.72
N GLU A 162 5.70 0.20 14.49
CA GLU A 162 6.91 -0.32 15.15
C GLU A 162 6.59 -1.47 16.08
N ILE A 163 5.53 -1.32 16.89
CA ILE A 163 5.06 -2.38 17.78
C ILE A 163 4.57 -3.58 16.97
N LEU A 164 3.81 -3.34 15.92
CA LEU A 164 3.27 -4.38 15.03
C LEU A 164 4.39 -5.21 14.41
N LYS A 165 5.47 -4.58 13.97
CA LYS A 165 6.65 -5.27 13.41
C LYS A 165 7.32 -6.18 14.42
N LEU A 166 7.27 -5.85 15.71
CA LEU A 166 7.81 -6.71 16.77
C LEU A 166 6.92 -7.92 17.04
N MET A 167 5.62 -7.84 16.73
CA MET A 167 4.66 -8.92 16.92
C MET A 167 4.64 -9.92 15.74
N THR A 168 5.09 -9.49 14.58
CA THR A 168 5.14 -10.29 13.36
C THR A 168 6.58 -10.56 12.94
#